data_0f0277c69e2f01d1322a907fd2d3a78a
#
_entry.id   0f0277c69e2f01d1322a907fd2d3a78a
#
_cell.length_a   1.000
_cell.length_b   1.000
_cell.length_c   1.000
_cell.angle_alpha   90.00
_cell.angle_beta   90.00
_cell.angle_gamma   90.00
#
_symmetry.space_group_name_H-M   'P 1'
#
loop_
_entity.id
_entity.type
_entity.pdbx_description
1 polymer ?
#
loop_
_entity_poly.entity_id
_entity_poly.type
_entity_poly.pdbx_seq_one_letter_code
_entity_poly.pdbx_strand_id
1 'polypeptide(L)'
;MKALSAIVHSYSDNLLTRAADVVLKEQRRLVLMPRETPLHAGHCKLLYEAAMLGAVIAPPVPALYNRPETLDDVINHSVGRVLDLFDIDTSMLKRWRGAKANNADSAEA
;
A
#
# COMPACT_ATOMS: atom_id res chain seq x y z
N MET A 1 12.88 6.33 3.66
CA MET A 1 13.53 6.46 2.33
C MET A 1 14.84 5.69 2.18
N LYS A 2 15.56 5.41 3.26
CA LYS A 2 16.78 4.59 3.18
C LYS A 2 16.48 3.19 2.61
N ALA A 3 15.47 2.51 3.13
CA ALA A 3 15.09 1.19 2.64
C ALA A 3 14.61 1.25 1.18
N LEU A 4 13.87 2.29 0.80
CA LEU A 4 13.42 2.48 -0.57
C LEU A 4 14.59 2.63 -1.53
N SER A 5 15.58 3.45 -1.16
CA SER A 5 16.79 3.63 -1.97
C SER A 5 17.54 2.31 -2.14
N ALA A 6 17.68 1.55 -1.06
CA ALA A 6 18.35 0.24 -1.10
C ALA A 6 17.60 -0.73 -2.02
N ILE A 7 16.27 -0.74 -1.97
CA ILE A 7 15.45 -1.60 -2.82
C ILE A 7 15.62 -1.23 -4.30
N VAL A 8 15.55 0.06 -4.61
CA VAL A 8 15.68 0.57 -5.98
C VAL A 8 17.04 0.20 -6.57
N HIS A 9 18.10 0.28 -5.77
CA HIS A 9 19.46 0.01 -6.23
C HIS A 9 19.90 -1.43 -6.02
N SER A 10 19.00 -2.30 -5.57
CA SER A 10 19.28 -3.72 -5.30
C SER A 10 20.41 -3.89 -4.27
N TYR A 11 20.47 -2.97 -3.31
CA TYR A 11 21.47 -3.03 -2.24
C TYR A 11 20.89 -3.72 -1.02
N SER A 12 21.29 -4.98 -0.83
CA SER A 12 20.70 -5.85 0.21
C SER A 12 21.64 -5.97 1.40
N ASP A 13 21.57 -5.02 2.32
CA ASP A 13 22.42 -5.00 3.52
C ASP A 13 21.70 -5.49 4.78
N ASN A 14 20.42 -5.81 4.69
CA ASN A 14 19.65 -6.37 5.80
C ASN A 14 18.57 -7.30 5.28
N LEU A 15 17.88 -7.98 6.18
CA LEU A 15 16.86 -8.96 5.83
C LEU A 15 15.68 -8.33 5.09
N LEU A 16 15.26 -7.14 5.50
CA LEU A 16 14.14 -6.45 4.87
C LEU A 16 14.41 -6.15 3.39
N THR A 17 15.54 -5.53 3.10
CA THR A 17 15.90 -5.16 1.73
C THR A 17 16.20 -6.39 0.88
N ARG A 18 16.77 -7.42 1.49
CA ARG A 18 17.02 -8.68 0.80
C ARG A 18 15.71 -9.38 0.45
N ALA A 19 14.74 -9.40 1.36
CA ALA A 19 13.44 -9.99 1.08
C ALA A 19 12.74 -9.26 -0.07
N ALA A 20 12.79 -7.94 -0.09
CA ALA A 20 12.21 -7.14 -1.17
C ALA A 20 12.88 -7.46 -2.50
N ASP A 21 14.21 -7.58 -2.52
CA ASP A 21 14.94 -7.90 -3.73
C ASP A 21 14.55 -9.27 -4.28
N VAL A 22 14.43 -10.27 -3.42
CA VAL A 22 14.01 -11.61 -3.81
C VAL A 22 12.58 -11.60 -4.36
N VAL A 23 11.67 -10.91 -3.71
CA VAL A 23 10.27 -10.81 -4.15
C VAL A 23 10.18 -10.18 -5.54
N LEU A 24 10.92 -9.11 -5.78
CA LEU A 24 10.95 -8.44 -7.09
C LEU A 24 11.59 -9.34 -8.15
N LYS A 25 12.69 -10.00 -7.80
CA LYS A 25 13.40 -10.91 -8.71
C LYS A 25 12.50 -12.07 -9.15
N GLU A 26 11.69 -12.59 -8.25
CA GLU A 26 10.76 -13.68 -8.55
C GLU A 26 9.45 -13.18 -9.17
N GLN A 27 9.36 -11.89 -9.48
CA GLN A 27 8.17 -11.25 -10.07
C GLN A 27 6.92 -11.42 -9.22
N ARG A 28 7.11 -11.43 -7.90
CA ARG A 28 6.02 -11.49 -6.95
C ARG A 28 5.61 -10.09 -6.53
N ARG A 29 4.44 -9.98 -5.91
CA ARG A 29 3.92 -8.68 -5.49
C ARG A 29 4.71 -8.15 -4.30
N LEU A 30 5.20 -6.93 -4.44
CA LEU A 30 5.81 -6.16 -3.36
C LEU A 30 5.00 -4.88 -3.21
N VAL A 31 4.55 -4.61 -1.99
CA VAL A 31 3.82 -3.39 -1.66
C VAL A 31 4.69 -2.56 -0.72
N LEU A 32 4.89 -1.30 -1.07
CA LEU A 32 5.65 -0.34 -0.27
C LEU A 32 4.69 0.73 0.25
N MET A 33 4.73 0.99 1.54
CA MET A 33 3.88 1.97 2.21
C MET A 33 4.75 3.13 2.73
N PRO A 34 5.16 4.07 1.85
CA PRO A 34 6.01 5.17 2.28
C PRO A 34 5.24 6.17 3.14
N ARG A 35 5.93 6.71 4.15
CA ARG A 35 5.39 7.71 5.07
C ARG A 35 6.33 8.89 5.13
N GLU A 36 6.46 9.62 4.04
CA GLU A 36 7.35 10.76 3.94
C GLU A 36 6.57 11.96 3.45
N THR A 37 6.73 13.09 4.14
CA THR A 37 6.11 14.33 3.70
C THR A 37 6.84 15.52 4.34
N PRO A 38 7.09 16.64 3.62
CA PRO A 38 6.89 16.78 2.18
C PRO A 38 7.91 15.96 1.39
N LEU A 39 7.65 15.75 0.11
CA LEU A 39 8.53 15.00 -0.77
C LEU A 39 9.34 15.97 -1.65
N HIS A 40 10.64 15.76 -1.73
CA HIS A 40 11.45 16.44 -2.73
C HIS A 40 11.63 15.57 -3.98
N ALA A 41 12.25 16.14 -5.01
CA ALA A 41 12.39 15.45 -6.30
C ALA A 41 13.12 14.11 -6.18
N GLY A 42 14.10 14.01 -5.29
CA GLY A 42 14.81 12.73 -5.07
C GLY A 42 13.90 11.62 -4.54
N HIS A 43 13.01 11.95 -3.61
CA HIS A 43 12.02 10.99 -3.10
C HIS A 43 11.07 10.54 -4.22
N CYS A 44 10.57 11.49 -5.01
CA CYS A 44 9.67 11.17 -6.12
C CYS A 44 10.35 10.29 -7.16
N LYS A 45 11.62 10.54 -7.44
CA LYS A 45 12.40 9.72 -8.35
C LYS A 45 12.52 8.28 -7.85
N LEU A 46 12.82 8.09 -6.57
CA LEU A 46 12.93 6.76 -5.98
C LEU A 46 11.59 6.01 -6.01
N LEU A 47 10.49 6.70 -5.72
CA LEU A 47 9.15 6.10 -5.79
C LEU A 47 8.82 5.67 -7.22
N TYR A 48 9.12 6.52 -8.19
CA TYR A 48 8.92 6.20 -9.60
C TYR A 48 9.73 4.98 -10.02
N GLU A 49 11.02 4.96 -9.68
CA GLU A 49 11.89 3.84 -10.03
C GLU A 49 11.44 2.54 -9.37
N ALA A 50 11.00 2.58 -8.11
CA ALA A 50 10.46 1.42 -7.42
C ALA A 50 9.20 0.89 -8.14
N ALA A 51 8.31 1.78 -8.55
CA ALA A 51 7.12 1.40 -9.29
C ALA A 51 7.47 0.75 -10.64
N MET A 52 8.50 1.27 -11.31
CA MET A 52 8.96 0.72 -12.58
C MET A 52 9.58 -0.67 -12.42
N LEU A 53 10.14 -0.98 -11.24
CA LEU A 53 10.64 -2.31 -10.93
C LEU A 53 9.54 -3.32 -10.63
N GLY A 54 8.30 -2.86 -10.50
CA GLY A 54 7.16 -3.72 -10.24
C GLY A 54 6.55 -3.60 -8.85
N ALA A 55 7.08 -2.72 -7.99
CA ALA A 55 6.50 -2.51 -6.68
C ALA A 55 5.19 -1.71 -6.77
N VAL A 56 4.24 -2.03 -5.89
CA VAL A 56 3.04 -1.23 -5.72
C VAL A 56 3.32 -0.19 -4.64
N ILE A 57 3.15 1.08 -4.97
CA ILE A 57 3.37 2.17 -4.03
C ILE A 57 2.02 2.54 -3.41
N ALA A 58 1.87 2.27 -2.12
CA ALA A 58 0.60 2.43 -1.41
C ALA A 58 0.78 3.28 -0.15
N PRO A 59 0.93 4.61 -0.28
CA PRO A 59 1.01 5.45 0.91
C PRO A 59 -0.25 5.30 1.77
N PRO A 60 -0.10 5.28 3.10
CA PRO A 60 -1.26 5.16 3.99
C PRO A 60 -2.02 6.48 4.11
N VAL A 61 -2.77 6.81 3.07
CA VAL A 61 -3.56 8.04 3.01
C VAL A 61 -4.96 7.76 3.58
N PRO A 62 -5.43 8.57 4.55
CA PRO A 62 -6.77 8.38 5.11
C PRO A 62 -7.86 8.51 4.04
N ALA A 63 -8.77 7.54 4.01
CA ALA A 63 -9.90 7.55 3.09
C ALA A 63 -11.11 8.14 3.78
N LEU A 64 -11.25 9.46 3.76
CA LEU A 64 -12.30 10.16 4.49
C LEU A 64 -13.69 9.93 3.91
N TYR A 65 -13.79 9.48 2.66
CA TYR A 65 -15.09 9.15 2.04
C TYR A 65 -15.82 8.01 2.77
N ASN A 66 -15.11 7.20 3.54
CA ASN A 66 -15.70 6.13 4.35
C ASN A 66 -16.21 6.61 5.70
N ARG A 67 -16.07 7.89 6.01
CA ARG A 67 -16.49 8.51 7.27
C ARG A 67 -15.96 7.74 8.49
N PRO A 68 -14.62 7.62 8.63
CA PRO A 68 -14.07 6.94 9.78
C PRO A 68 -14.39 7.71 11.06
N GLU A 69 -14.75 7.00 12.11
CA GLU A 69 -15.09 7.61 13.41
C GLU A 69 -13.91 7.59 14.37
N THR A 70 -13.00 6.65 14.19
CA THR A 70 -11.85 6.47 15.08
C THR A 70 -10.56 6.37 14.29
N LEU A 71 -9.43 6.53 14.99
CA LEU A 71 -8.12 6.29 14.39
C LEU A 71 -7.97 4.82 13.95
N ASP A 72 -8.53 3.90 14.72
CA ASP A 72 -8.51 2.48 14.36
C ASP A 72 -9.23 2.23 13.03
N ASP A 73 -10.32 2.94 12.78
CA ASP A 73 -11.05 2.83 11.51
C ASP A 73 -10.15 3.23 10.34
N VAL A 74 -9.38 4.31 10.50
CA VAL A 74 -8.44 4.79 9.48
C VAL A 74 -7.34 3.75 9.23
N ILE A 75 -6.75 3.25 10.31
CA ILE A 75 -5.67 2.25 10.23
C ILE A 75 -6.20 0.95 9.60
N ASN A 76 -7.35 0.47 10.04
CA ASN A 76 -7.94 -0.77 9.54
C ASN A 76 -8.27 -0.65 8.05
N HIS A 77 -8.74 0.50 7.60
CA HIS A 77 -8.99 0.73 6.19
C HIS A 77 -7.69 0.63 5.38
N SER A 78 -6.62 1.28 5.85
CA SER A 78 -5.32 1.25 5.16
C SER A 78 -4.76 -0.18 5.12
N VAL A 79 -4.83 -0.91 6.24
CA VAL A 79 -4.39 -2.30 6.32
C VAL A 79 -5.22 -3.17 5.38
N GLY A 80 -6.54 -3.01 5.39
CA GLY A 80 -7.44 -3.77 4.52
C GLY A 80 -7.15 -3.56 3.04
N ARG A 81 -6.84 -2.31 2.64
CA ARG A 81 -6.47 -2.01 1.26
C ARG A 81 -5.20 -2.75 0.83
N VAL A 82 -4.19 -2.79 1.70
CA VAL A 82 -2.94 -3.49 1.39
C VAL A 82 -3.16 -4.99 1.31
N LEU A 83 -3.90 -5.56 2.25
CA LEU A 83 -4.21 -6.99 2.24
C LEU A 83 -5.04 -7.38 1.02
N ASP A 84 -5.92 -6.48 0.56
CA ASP A 84 -6.70 -6.69 -0.65
C ASP A 84 -5.81 -6.82 -1.90
N LEU A 85 -4.67 -6.13 -1.92
CA LEU A 85 -3.71 -6.25 -3.02
C LEU A 85 -3.10 -7.65 -3.10
N PHE A 86 -3.14 -8.42 -2.01
CA PHE A 86 -2.69 -9.81 -1.96
C PHE A 86 -3.85 -10.80 -2.02
N ASP A 87 -5.05 -10.34 -2.39
CA ASP A 87 -6.25 -11.15 -2.49
C ASP A 87 -6.68 -11.76 -1.15
N ILE A 88 -6.35 -11.07 -0.05
CA ILE A 88 -6.75 -11.48 1.30
C ILE A 88 -7.98 -10.67 1.71
N ASP A 89 -9.11 -11.34 1.88
CA ASP A 89 -10.35 -10.71 2.32
C ASP A 89 -10.37 -10.67 3.84
N THR A 90 -10.38 -9.47 4.40
CA THR A 90 -10.37 -9.27 5.85
C THR A 90 -11.67 -8.70 6.38
N SER A 91 -12.60 -8.33 5.50
CA SER A 91 -13.84 -7.63 5.85
C SER A 91 -13.62 -6.29 6.57
N MET A 92 -12.38 -5.81 6.62
CA MET A 92 -12.01 -4.54 7.25
C MET A 92 -12.21 -3.36 6.34
N LEU A 93 -12.42 -3.60 5.05
CA LEU A 93 -12.44 -2.57 4.02
C LEU A 93 -13.86 -2.35 3.51
N LYS A 94 -14.32 -1.10 3.59
CA LYS A 94 -15.50 -0.66 2.84
C LYS A 94 -15.06 -0.29 1.44
N ARG A 95 -15.49 -1.05 0.46
CA ARG A 95 -15.12 -0.80 -0.93
C ARG A 95 -16.07 0.21 -1.55
N TRP A 96 -15.53 1.14 -2.32
CA TRP A 96 -16.35 2.02 -3.13
C TRP A 96 -16.81 1.25 -4.38
N ARG A 97 -18.12 1.10 -4.52
CA ARG A 97 -18.72 0.38 -5.65
C ARG A 97 -19.80 1.18 -6.37
N GLY A 98 -20.02 2.45 -5.96
CA GLY A 98 -21.13 3.24 -6.45
C GLY A 98 -22.40 3.04 -5.63
N ALA A 99 -23.42 3.80 -5.91
CA ALA A 99 -24.64 3.86 -5.09
C ALA A 99 -25.37 2.52 -4.98
N LYS A 100 -25.49 1.78 -6.08
CA LYS A 100 -26.21 0.50 -6.09
C LYS A 100 -25.50 -0.57 -5.26
N ALA A 101 -24.19 -0.65 -5.41
CA ALA A 101 -23.40 -1.63 -4.67
C ALA A 101 -23.39 -1.30 -3.18
N ASN A 102 -23.34 -0.02 -2.82
CA ASN A 102 -23.40 0.38 -1.41
C ASN A 102 -24.72 -0.03 -0.76
N ASN A 103 -25.82 0.08 -1.48
CA ASN A 103 -27.13 -0.36 -0.99
C ASN A 103 -27.18 -1.87 -0.78
N ALA A 104 -26.60 -2.63 -1.71
CA ALA A 104 -26.52 -4.09 -1.59
C ALA A 104 -25.67 -4.50 -0.40
N ASP A 105 -24.51 -3.86 -0.20
CA ASP A 105 -23.64 -4.13 0.95
C ASP A 105 -24.36 -3.81 2.26
N SER A 106 -25.12 -2.73 2.30
CA SER A 106 -25.91 -2.37 3.49
C SER A 106 -27.00 -3.40 3.78
N ALA A 107 -27.60 -3.97 2.75
CA ALA A 107 -28.65 -5.01 2.91
C ALA A 107 -28.07 -6.33 3.42
N GLU A 108 -26.82 -6.63 3.08
CA GLU A 108 -26.14 -7.85 3.52
C GLU A 108 -25.57 -7.73 4.93
N ALA A 109 -25.39 -6.53 5.40
CA ALA A 109 -24.87 -6.28 6.74
C ALA A 109 -25.95 -6.44 7.79
#